data_fb03c405d8b6ec23310c5e0d6d31439c
#
_entry.id   fb03c405d8b6ec23310c5e0d6d31439c
#
_cell.length_a   1.000
_cell.length_b   1.000
_cell.length_c   1.000
_cell.angle_alpha   90.00
_cell.angle_beta   90.00
_cell.angle_gamma   90.00
#
_symmetry.space_group_name_H-M   'P 1'
#
loop_
_entity.id
_entity.type
_entity.pdbx_description
1 polymer ?
#
loop_
_entity_poly.entity_id
_entity_poly.type
_entity_poly.pdbx_seq_one_letter_code
_entity_poly.pdbx_strand_id
1 'polypeptide(L)'
;VNEHNFLLFDVHTKKNLELTETIRTGDRTYSLLWLLDQTSSAMGSRFLKYNLENPLTDVKQIERRYDIIEKLLTEFILKDELREELKGVYDLERLSSRICYGNLNARDMIQLRNSLSHLPKIDEILKELQYDKSLEPLDNLYDLLFRAINDDAPQTLREGGLIKSGYNAELDELRSVSTGSKDFILQMEQQERERTGIKNLKVGYNK
;
A
#
# COMPACT_ATOMS: atom_id res chain seq x y z
N VAL A 1 13.84 -21.66 8.56
CA VAL A 1 12.93 -21.48 9.70
C VAL A 1 13.18 -22.64 10.64
N ASN A 2 13.62 -22.40 11.88
CA ASN A 2 13.82 -23.45 12.86
C ASN A 2 12.45 -24.03 13.25
N GLU A 3 12.13 -25.23 12.78
CA GLU A 3 10.86 -25.93 13.06
C GLU A 3 10.62 -26.22 14.56
N HIS A 4 11.63 -26.06 15.40
CA HIS A 4 11.58 -26.34 16.84
C HIS A 4 10.93 -25.24 17.70
N ASN A 5 10.62 -24.07 17.14
CA ASN A 5 10.10 -22.92 17.93
C ASN A 5 8.58 -22.79 17.88
N PHE A 6 7.89 -23.63 17.14
CA PHE A 6 6.43 -23.58 16.97
C PHE A 6 5.77 -24.88 17.37
N LEU A 7 4.58 -24.79 17.94
CA LEU A 7 3.71 -25.94 18.15
C LEU A 7 3.13 -26.37 16.80
N LEU A 8 3.45 -27.59 16.39
CA LEU A 8 2.96 -28.14 15.14
C LEU A 8 1.56 -28.71 15.34
N PHE A 9 0.59 -28.12 14.67
CA PHE A 9 -0.75 -28.68 14.54
C PHE A 9 -0.87 -29.45 13.22
N ASP A 10 -1.44 -30.64 13.26
CA ASP A 10 -1.90 -31.29 12.05
C ASP A 10 -3.17 -30.59 11.49
N VAL A 11 -3.53 -30.93 10.25
CA VAL A 11 -4.68 -30.33 9.55
C VAL A 11 -5.99 -30.61 10.29
N HIS A 12 -6.14 -31.79 10.88
CA HIS A 12 -7.36 -32.18 11.61
C HIS A 12 -7.48 -31.40 12.91
N THR A 13 -6.37 -31.24 13.63
CA THR A 13 -6.34 -30.44 14.87
C THR A 13 -6.71 -28.98 14.59
N LYS A 14 -6.12 -28.35 13.55
CA LYS A 14 -6.46 -26.96 13.16
C LYS A 14 -7.96 -26.81 12.85
N LYS A 15 -8.51 -27.78 12.11
CA LYS A 15 -9.91 -27.80 11.74
C LYS A 15 -10.83 -28.03 12.95
N ASN A 16 -10.49 -28.99 13.81
CA ASN A 16 -11.32 -29.32 14.98
C ASN A 16 -11.33 -28.18 16.01
N LEU A 17 -10.27 -27.39 16.10
CA LEU A 17 -10.20 -26.20 16.97
C LEU A 17 -10.86 -24.98 16.35
N GLU A 18 -11.35 -25.05 15.10
CA GLU A 18 -11.95 -23.93 14.36
C GLU A 18 -11.10 -22.65 14.42
N LEU A 19 -9.78 -22.80 14.26
CA LEU A 19 -8.86 -21.68 14.43
C LEU A 19 -9.09 -20.57 13.41
N THR A 20 -9.29 -20.93 12.13
CA THR A 20 -9.39 -19.96 11.02
C THR A 20 -10.68 -20.06 10.23
N GLU A 21 -11.37 -21.21 10.32
CA GLU A 21 -12.64 -21.48 9.63
C GLU A 21 -13.49 -22.48 10.46
N THR A 22 -14.80 -22.42 10.31
CA THR A 22 -15.71 -23.32 11.01
C THR A 22 -15.78 -24.70 10.34
N ILE A 23 -15.99 -25.75 11.14
CA ILE A 23 -16.09 -27.14 10.64
C ILE A 23 -17.30 -27.32 9.72
N ARG A 24 -18.42 -26.68 10.07
CA ARG A 24 -19.71 -26.91 9.42
C ARG A 24 -19.81 -26.27 8.03
N THR A 25 -19.34 -25.03 7.89
CA THR A 25 -19.52 -24.23 6.67
C THR A 25 -18.22 -23.91 5.96
N GLY A 26 -17.07 -24.06 6.63
CA GLY A 26 -15.78 -23.63 6.12
C GLY A 26 -15.60 -22.12 6.07
N ASP A 27 -16.50 -21.36 6.73
CA ASP A 27 -16.46 -19.90 6.74
C ASP A 27 -15.52 -19.39 7.84
N ARG A 28 -14.93 -18.23 7.60
CA ARG A 28 -14.16 -17.51 8.62
C ARG A 28 -15.04 -17.03 9.78
N THR A 29 -16.26 -16.63 9.50
CA THR A 29 -17.22 -16.13 10.50
C THR A 29 -17.49 -17.19 11.57
N TYR A 30 -17.42 -16.80 12.85
CA TYR A 30 -17.50 -17.66 14.03
C TYR A 30 -16.28 -18.54 14.31
N SER A 31 -15.16 -18.42 13.56
CA SER A 31 -13.90 -19.04 13.93
C SER A 31 -13.19 -18.24 15.04
N LEU A 32 -12.15 -18.82 15.65
CA LEU A 32 -11.32 -18.12 16.64
C LEU A 32 -10.66 -16.87 16.03
N LEU A 33 -10.14 -16.98 14.80
CA LEU A 33 -9.59 -15.84 14.07
C LEU A 33 -10.60 -14.71 13.89
N TRP A 34 -11.84 -15.03 13.53
CA TRP A 34 -12.88 -14.03 13.37
C TRP A 34 -13.17 -13.28 14.67
N LEU A 35 -13.22 -13.99 15.80
CA LEU A 35 -13.44 -13.41 17.12
C LEU A 35 -12.31 -12.46 17.55
N LEU A 36 -11.05 -12.84 17.27
CA LEU A 36 -9.87 -12.13 17.74
C LEU A 36 -9.40 -11.01 16.80
N ASP A 37 -9.80 -11.05 15.51
CA ASP A 37 -9.28 -10.11 14.52
C ASP A 37 -9.87 -8.70 14.65
N GLN A 38 -9.18 -7.89 15.44
CA GLN A 38 -9.40 -6.46 15.60
C GLN A 38 -8.25 -5.64 14.97
N THR A 39 -7.52 -6.24 14.02
CA THR A 39 -6.36 -5.62 13.40
C THR A 39 -6.76 -4.46 12.49
N SER A 40 -5.88 -3.45 12.38
CA SER A 40 -6.13 -2.25 11.57
C SER A 40 -5.66 -2.39 10.12
N SER A 41 -4.95 -3.47 9.79
CA SER A 41 -4.38 -3.67 8.44
C SER A 41 -4.50 -5.12 7.97
N ALA A 42 -4.52 -5.31 6.64
CA ALA A 42 -4.54 -6.64 6.04
C ALA A 42 -3.30 -7.48 6.40
N MET A 43 -2.13 -6.84 6.53
CA MET A 43 -0.89 -7.50 6.99
C MET A 43 -1.04 -7.98 8.43
N GLY A 44 -1.63 -7.16 9.31
CA GLY A 44 -1.91 -7.53 10.70
C GLY A 44 -2.83 -8.74 10.81
N SER A 45 -3.92 -8.77 10.01
CA SER A 45 -4.83 -9.91 9.96
C SER A 45 -4.14 -11.20 9.52
N ARG A 46 -3.28 -11.14 8.48
CA ARG A 46 -2.48 -12.28 8.05
C ARG A 46 -1.49 -12.73 9.12
N PHE A 47 -0.85 -11.78 9.80
CA PHE A 47 0.08 -12.07 10.88
C PHE A 47 -0.61 -12.71 12.09
N LEU A 48 -1.81 -12.24 12.45
CA LEU A 48 -2.64 -12.86 13.48
C LEU A 48 -3.01 -14.29 13.10
N LYS A 49 -3.47 -14.51 11.86
CA LYS A 49 -3.76 -15.85 11.34
C LYS A 49 -2.54 -16.76 11.44
N TYR A 50 -1.38 -16.29 10.99
CA TYR A 50 -0.13 -17.05 11.06
C TYR A 50 0.21 -17.44 12.50
N ASN A 51 0.07 -16.53 13.47
CA ASN A 51 0.35 -16.81 14.87
C ASN A 51 -0.63 -17.83 15.50
N LEU A 52 -1.90 -17.80 15.10
CA LEU A 52 -2.89 -18.78 15.54
C LEU A 52 -2.58 -20.20 14.99
N GLU A 53 -2.15 -20.27 13.75
CA GLU A 53 -1.79 -21.53 13.11
C GLU A 53 -0.41 -22.06 13.53
N ASN A 54 0.47 -21.19 14.04
CA ASN A 54 1.83 -21.49 14.44
C ASN A 54 2.16 -20.88 15.82
N PRO A 55 1.56 -21.37 16.92
CA PRO A 55 1.84 -20.85 18.26
C PRO A 55 3.30 -21.08 18.65
N LEU A 56 3.89 -20.10 19.34
CA LEU A 56 5.24 -20.21 19.87
C LEU A 56 5.29 -21.24 21.01
N THR A 57 6.42 -21.98 21.10
CA THR A 57 6.73 -22.90 22.20
C THR A 57 7.81 -22.34 23.13
N ASP A 58 8.61 -21.38 22.65
CA ASP A 58 9.66 -20.73 23.44
C ASP A 58 9.06 -19.69 24.41
N VAL A 59 9.11 -20.00 25.71
CA VAL A 59 8.58 -19.16 26.78
C VAL A 59 9.17 -17.76 26.75
N LYS A 60 10.48 -17.60 26.49
CA LYS A 60 11.12 -16.29 26.45
C LYS A 60 10.59 -15.40 25.31
N GLN A 61 10.27 -16.00 24.15
CA GLN A 61 9.66 -15.25 23.05
C GLN A 61 8.20 -14.87 23.35
N ILE A 62 7.48 -15.72 24.07
CA ILE A 62 6.11 -15.46 24.51
C ILE A 62 6.11 -14.31 25.52
N GLU A 63 6.98 -14.36 26.53
CA GLU A 63 7.12 -13.31 27.56
C GLU A 63 7.48 -11.96 26.94
N ARG A 64 8.41 -11.90 25.99
CA ARG A 64 8.73 -10.65 25.26
C ARG A 64 7.51 -10.07 24.54
N ARG A 65 6.62 -10.89 23.99
CA ARG A 65 5.37 -10.40 23.39
C ARG A 65 4.44 -9.83 24.47
N TYR A 66 4.35 -10.48 25.62
CA TYR A 66 3.54 -10.01 26.73
C TYR A 66 4.06 -8.68 27.28
N ASP A 67 5.37 -8.50 27.39
CA ASP A 67 5.98 -7.24 27.83
C ASP A 67 5.58 -6.06 26.93
N ILE A 68 5.55 -6.25 25.61
CA ILE A 68 5.10 -5.23 24.66
C ILE A 68 3.60 -4.97 24.78
N ILE A 69 2.80 -6.01 24.94
CA ILE A 69 1.34 -5.88 25.11
C ILE A 69 1.05 -5.12 26.43
N GLU A 70 1.76 -5.43 27.52
CA GLU A 70 1.61 -4.75 28.80
C GLU A 70 1.94 -3.25 28.68
N LYS A 71 3.03 -2.90 27.99
CA LYS A 71 3.36 -1.50 27.69
C LYS A 71 2.25 -0.80 26.90
N LEU A 72 1.73 -1.43 25.85
CA LEU A 72 0.64 -0.88 25.05
C LEU A 72 -0.68 -0.75 25.83
N LEU A 73 -0.90 -1.56 26.83
CA LEU A 73 -2.06 -1.45 27.73
C LEU A 73 -1.91 -0.32 28.74
N THR A 74 -0.68 -0.05 29.18
CA THR A 74 -0.36 1.03 30.13
C THR A 74 -0.27 2.39 29.42
N GLU A 75 0.39 2.41 28.25
CA GLU A 75 0.60 3.61 27.45
C GLU A 75 -0.51 3.73 26.38
N PHE A 76 -1.73 3.98 26.84
CA PHE A 76 -2.90 3.95 25.96
C PHE A 76 -2.86 5.05 24.88
N ILE A 77 -2.21 6.19 25.12
CA ILE A 77 -2.04 7.27 24.14
C ILE A 77 -1.17 6.77 22.99
N LEU A 78 0.01 6.21 23.29
CA LEU A 78 0.92 5.65 22.29
C LEU A 78 0.27 4.51 21.50
N LYS A 79 -0.53 3.68 22.17
CA LYS A 79 -1.30 2.62 21.51
C LYS A 79 -2.28 3.18 20.47
N ASP A 80 -3.01 4.23 20.83
CA ASP A 80 -4.00 4.82 19.94
C ASP A 80 -3.30 5.58 18.77
N GLU A 81 -2.22 6.32 19.05
CA GLU A 81 -1.38 6.93 18.00
C GLU A 81 -0.85 5.87 17.03
N LEU A 82 -0.25 4.79 17.54
CA LEU A 82 0.26 3.69 16.72
C LEU A 82 -0.86 3.09 15.85
N ARG A 83 -2.05 2.93 16.41
CA ARG A 83 -3.20 2.38 15.69
C ARG A 83 -3.65 3.29 14.54
N GLU A 84 -3.66 4.60 14.76
CA GLU A 84 -4.00 5.57 13.72
C GLU A 84 -2.94 5.58 12.59
N GLU A 85 -1.65 5.59 12.94
CA GLU A 85 -0.59 5.52 11.95
C GLU A 85 -0.65 4.22 11.12
N LEU A 86 -0.91 3.09 11.76
CA LEU A 86 -1.04 1.80 11.08
C LEU A 86 -2.22 1.74 10.11
N LYS A 87 -3.28 2.52 10.32
CA LYS A 87 -4.40 2.62 9.35
C LYS A 87 -3.98 3.26 8.03
N GLY A 88 -2.98 4.15 8.06
CA GLY A 88 -2.42 4.81 6.88
C GLY A 88 -1.46 3.91 6.08
N VAL A 89 -1.03 2.79 6.64
CA VAL A 89 -0.11 1.85 5.98
C VAL A 89 -0.90 0.84 5.15
N TYR A 90 -0.72 0.91 3.84
CA TYR A 90 -1.30 -0.04 2.89
C TYR A 90 -0.62 -1.41 2.97
N ASP A 91 -1.14 -2.38 2.23
CA ASP A 91 -0.60 -3.74 2.16
C ASP A 91 0.76 -3.78 1.45
N LEU A 92 1.84 -3.52 2.20
CA LEU A 92 3.21 -3.45 1.69
C LEU A 92 3.70 -4.79 1.12
N GLU A 93 3.26 -5.93 1.68
CA GLU A 93 3.60 -7.25 1.14
C GLU A 93 3.04 -7.44 -0.26
N ARG A 94 1.78 -7.03 -0.46
CA ARG A 94 1.14 -7.10 -1.77
C ARG A 94 1.74 -6.11 -2.76
N LEU A 95 2.05 -4.89 -2.32
CA LEU A 95 2.74 -3.89 -3.15
C LEU A 95 4.13 -4.37 -3.56
N SER A 96 4.91 -4.92 -2.63
CA SER A 96 6.23 -5.50 -2.90
C SER A 96 6.15 -6.65 -3.92
N SER A 97 5.18 -7.54 -3.78
CA SER A 97 4.96 -8.62 -4.75
C SER A 97 4.65 -8.07 -6.14
N ARG A 98 3.81 -7.02 -6.25
CA ARG A 98 3.50 -6.38 -7.55
C ARG A 98 4.72 -5.70 -8.18
N ILE A 99 5.60 -5.11 -7.36
CA ILE A 99 6.89 -4.57 -7.83
C ILE A 99 7.74 -5.69 -8.44
N CYS A 100 7.91 -6.80 -7.73
CA CYS A 100 8.71 -7.94 -8.21
C CYS A 100 8.18 -8.54 -9.51
N TYR A 101 6.87 -8.57 -9.70
CA TYR A 101 6.23 -9.07 -10.94
C TYR A 101 6.14 -8.01 -12.05
N GLY A 102 6.56 -6.77 -11.83
CA GLY A 102 6.55 -5.71 -12.83
C GLY A 102 5.16 -5.24 -13.26
N ASN A 103 4.12 -5.48 -12.46
CA ASN A 103 2.74 -5.11 -12.77
C ASN A 103 2.18 -4.01 -11.83
N LEU A 104 3.07 -3.20 -11.29
CA LEU A 104 2.76 -2.04 -10.47
C LEU A 104 2.16 -0.92 -11.33
N ASN A 105 1.15 -0.24 -10.83
CA ASN A 105 0.60 0.96 -11.45
C ASN A 105 0.89 2.23 -10.62
N ALA A 106 0.56 3.42 -11.15
CA ALA A 106 0.87 4.67 -10.48
C ALA A 106 0.12 4.83 -9.15
N ARG A 107 -1.11 4.33 -9.03
CA ARG A 107 -1.86 4.35 -7.76
C ARG A 107 -1.21 3.47 -6.69
N ASP A 108 -0.66 2.32 -7.09
CA ASP A 108 0.12 1.48 -6.19
C ASP A 108 1.36 2.22 -5.68
N MET A 109 2.03 3.00 -6.53
CA MET A 109 3.18 3.83 -6.13
C MET A 109 2.77 4.94 -5.16
N ILE A 110 1.60 5.56 -5.35
CA ILE A 110 1.03 6.53 -4.42
C ILE A 110 0.72 5.85 -3.07
N GLN A 111 0.12 4.66 -3.08
CA GLN A 111 -0.15 3.90 -1.85
C GLN A 111 1.14 3.54 -1.12
N LEU A 112 2.19 3.14 -1.86
CA LEU A 112 3.51 2.89 -1.29
C LEU A 112 4.09 4.16 -0.66
N ARG A 113 4.12 5.29 -1.39
CA ARG A 113 4.57 6.58 -0.88
C ARG A 113 3.83 6.99 0.40
N ASN A 114 2.50 6.89 0.39
CA ASN A 114 1.69 7.21 1.56
C ASN A 114 2.00 6.29 2.74
N SER A 115 2.21 4.99 2.51
CA SER A 115 2.63 4.07 3.56
C SER A 115 3.99 4.44 4.15
N LEU A 116 4.95 4.82 3.30
CA LEU A 116 6.28 5.22 3.74
C LEU A 116 6.25 6.50 4.59
N SER A 117 5.31 7.43 4.36
CA SER A 117 5.19 8.66 5.16
C SER A 117 4.81 8.41 6.63
N HIS A 118 4.20 7.26 6.94
CA HIS A 118 3.84 6.87 8.30
C HIS A 118 4.98 6.20 9.07
N LEU A 119 5.99 5.64 8.36
CA LEU A 119 7.06 4.86 8.99
C LEU A 119 7.88 5.63 10.04
N PRO A 120 8.27 6.92 9.82
CA PRO A 120 9.04 7.66 10.81
C PRO A 120 8.30 7.81 12.14
N LYS A 121 7.00 8.10 12.12
CA LYS A 121 6.19 8.23 13.34
C LYS A 121 5.97 6.88 14.03
N ILE A 122 5.76 5.83 13.26
CA ILE A 122 5.66 4.46 13.79
C ILE A 122 6.98 4.07 14.48
N ASP A 123 8.14 4.35 13.85
CA ASP A 123 9.44 4.04 14.44
C ASP A 123 9.71 4.84 15.73
N GLU A 124 9.30 6.11 15.78
CA GLU A 124 9.35 6.93 17.00
C GLU A 124 8.55 6.28 18.14
N ILE A 125 7.29 5.92 17.89
CA ILE A 125 6.41 5.26 18.87
C ILE A 125 7.00 3.91 19.31
N LEU A 126 7.53 3.12 18.40
CA LEU A 126 8.17 1.85 18.73
C LEU A 126 9.40 2.02 19.61
N LYS A 127 10.19 3.09 19.41
CA LYS A 127 11.33 3.44 20.29
C LYS A 127 10.86 3.84 21.68
N GLU A 128 9.81 4.63 21.81
CA GLU A 128 9.23 5.00 23.12
C GLU A 128 8.72 3.77 23.87
N LEU A 129 8.10 2.82 23.15
CA LEU A 129 7.70 1.53 23.70
C LEU A 129 8.87 0.59 23.99
N GLN A 130 10.10 1.00 23.70
CA GLN A 130 11.31 0.18 23.83
C GLN A 130 11.22 -1.15 23.07
N TYR A 131 10.62 -1.10 21.89
CA TYR A 131 10.59 -2.27 20.98
C TYR A 131 12.00 -2.50 20.44
N ASP A 132 12.44 -3.76 20.44
CA ASP A 132 13.83 -4.14 20.14
C ASP A 132 14.21 -4.06 18.64
N LYS A 133 13.25 -3.71 17.78
CA LYS A 133 13.47 -3.55 16.34
C LYS A 133 13.15 -2.13 15.93
N SER A 134 14.04 -1.53 15.14
CA SER A 134 13.80 -0.26 14.45
C SER A 134 13.31 -0.49 13.03
N LEU A 135 12.54 0.45 12.52
CA LEU A 135 12.15 0.50 11.13
C LEU A 135 13.13 1.38 10.36
N GLU A 136 13.49 0.96 9.15
CA GLU A 136 14.20 1.82 8.21
C GLU A 136 13.16 2.69 7.48
N PRO A 137 13.23 4.02 7.58
CA PRO A 137 12.17 4.90 7.06
C PRO A 137 12.12 4.98 5.53
N LEU A 138 13.17 4.51 4.82
CA LEU A 138 13.28 4.52 3.35
C LEU A 138 13.05 5.91 2.73
N ASP A 139 13.60 6.96 3.34
CA ASP A 139 13.40 8.36 2.94
C ASP A 139 13.74 8.62 1.47
N ASN A 140 14.82 8.00 0.96
CA ASN A 140 15.22 8.14 -0.44
C ASN A 140 14.12 7.61 -1.40
N LEU A 141 13.44 6.53 -1.04
CA LEU A 141 12.36 5.97 -1.83
C LEU A 141 11.11 6.85 -1.74
N TYR A 142 10.79 7.33 -0.55
CA TYR A 142 9.71 8.29 -0.34
C TYR A 142 9.90 9.53 -1.21
N ASP A 143 11.07 10.17 -1.14
CA ASP A 143 11.42 11.36 -1.90
C ASP A 143 11.38 11.13 -3.41
N LEU A 144 11.86 9.98 -3.88
CA LEU A 144 11.77 9.61 -5.28
C LEU A 144 10.32 9.55 -5.75
N LEU A 145 9.47 8.84 -5.03
CA LEU A 145 8.04 8.70 -5.37
C LEU A 145 7.30 10.03 -5.26
N PHE A 146 7.62 10.85 -4.26
CA PHE A 146 7.02 12.16 -4.05
C PHE A 146 7.33 13.13 -5.20
N ARG A 147 8.57 13.15 -5.70
CA ARG A 147 8.99 14.00 -6.82
C ARG A 147 8.51 13.50 -8.16
N ALA A 148 8.47 12.17 -8.34
CA ALA A 148 8.24 11.58 -9.65
C ALA A 148 6.75 11.39 -9.98
N ILE A 149 5.93 10.93 -9.02
CA ILE A 149 4.57 10.47 -9.29
C ILE A 149 3.54 11.57 -9.01
N ASN A 150 2.67 11.79 -9.99
CA ASN A 150 1.57 12.74 -9.87
C ASN A 150 0.55 12.26 -8.83
N ASP A 151 0.06 13.16 -7.99
CA ASP A 151 -0.90 12.82 -6.92
C ASP A 151 -2.24 12.36 -7.47
N ASP A 152 -2.65 12.91 -8.63
CA ASP A 152 -3.86 12.53 -9.37
C ASP A 152 -3.56 11.53 -10.50
N ALA A 153 -2.52 10.71 -10.37
CA ALA A 153 -2.13 9.79 -11.40
C ALA A 153 -3.27 8.82 -11.77
N PRO A 154 -3.54 8.61 -13.06
CA PRO A 154 -4.56 7.69 -13.52
C PRO A 154 -4.19 6.23 -13.24
N GLN A 155 -5.17 5.34 -13.34
CA GLN A 155 -4.97 3.93 -13.06
C GLN A 155 -4.14 3.22 -14.13
N THR A 156 -4.24 3.66 -15.38
CA THR A 156 -3.59 3.00 -16.52
C THR A 156 -2.49 3.87 -17.14
N LEU A 157 -1.44 3.24 -17.61
CA LEU A 157 -0.33 3.90 -18.31
C LEU A 157 -0.78 4.62 -19.59
N ARG A 158 -1.86 4.14 -20.22
CA ARG A 158 -2.36 4.67 -21.50
C ARG A 158 -2.96 6.05 -21.39
N GLU A 159 -3.45 6.42 -20.24
CA GLU A 159 -4.07 7.73 -19.99
C GLU A 159 -3.03 8.87 -19.91
N GLY A 160 -1.77 8.54 -19.69
CA GLY A 160 -0.71 9.55 -19.50
C GLY A 160 -0.81 10.27 -18.16
N GLY A 161 0.03 11.32 -17.96
CA GLY A 161 -0.05 12.16 -16.75
C GLY A 161 0.44 11.49 -15.46
N LEU A 162 1.19 10.39 -15.55
CA LEU A 162 1.68 9.65 -14.38
C LEU A 162 2.82 10.35 -13.66
N ILE A 163 3.72 10.95 -14.41
CA ILE A 163 4.92 11.63 -13.92
C ILE A 163 4.62 13.10 -13.68
N LYS A 164 5.06 13.68 -12.57
CA LYS A 164 4.94 15.11 -12.26
C LYS A 164 5.69 15.94 -13.30
N SER A 165 5.13 17.11 -13.64
CA SER A 165 5.84 18.11 -14.41
C SER A 165 7.03 18.63 -13.60
N GLY A 166 8.15 18.88 -14.27
CA GLY A 166 9.41 19.29 -13.63
C GLY A 166 10.28 18.13 -13.13
N TYR A 167 9.80 16.87 -13.21
CA TYR A 167 10.60 15.70 -12.82
C TYR A 167 11.62 15.32 -13.91
N ASN A 168 11.24 15.38 -15.19
CA ASN A 168 12.11 15.05 -16.32
C ASN A 168 11.93 16.07 -17.43
N ALA A 169 12.98 16.83 -17.74
CA ALA A 169 12.95 17.92 -18.71
C ALA A 169 12.59 17.45 -20.13
N GLU A 170 13.12 16.31 -20.55
CA GLU A 170 12.84 15.74 -21.88
C GLU A 170 11.35 15.37 -22.02
N LEU A 171 10.76 14.77 -20.97
CA LEU A 171 9.34 14.45 -20.93
C LEU A 171 8.48 15.71 -20.98
N ASP A 172 8.87 16.77 -20.28
CA ASP A 172 8.13 18.03 -20.26
C ASP A 172 8.22 18.75 -21.62
N GLU A 173 9.36 18.69 -22.30
CA GLU A 173 9.52 19.16 -23.67
C GLU A 173 8.58 18.40 -24.63
N LEU A 174 8.58 17.07 -24.58
CA LEU A 174 7.70 16.24 -25.42
C LEU A 174 6.21 16.55 -25.17
N ARG A 175 5.82 16.79 -23.91
CA ARG A 175 4.47 17.19 -23.55
C ARG A 175 4.10 18.56 -24.12
N SER A 176 5.02 19.54 -24.06
CA SER A 176 4.81 20.88 -24.58
C SER A 176 4.59 20.85 -26.08
N VAL A 177 5.40 20.08 -26.82
CA VAL A 177 5.24 19.86 -28.27
C VAL A 177 3.89 19.21 -28.58
N SER A 178 3.50 18.17 -27.81
CA SER A 178 2.23 17.48 -28.02
C SER A 178 1.02 18.40 -27.76
N THR A 179 1.07 19.22 -26.72
CA THR A 179 0.00 20.17 -26.37
C THR A 179 -0.04 21.31 -27.37
N GLY A 180 1.12 21.90 -27.69
CA GLY A 180 1.22 22.96 -28.68
C GLY A 180 0.74 22.57 -30.08
N SER A 181 0.97 21.31 -30.47
CA SER A 181 0.45 20.76 -31.72
C SER A 181 -1.08 20.65 -31.74
N LYS A 182 -1.70 20.28 -30.62
CA LYS A 182 -3.15 20.22 -30.47
C LYS A 182 -3.76 21.60 -30.52
N ASP A 183 -3.18 22.56 -29.82
CA ASP A 183 -3.65 23.96 -29.81
C ASP A 183 -3.52 24.58 -31.19
N PHE A 184 -2.44 24.31 -31.90
CA PHE A 184 -2.25 24.75 -33.28
C PHE A 184 -3.32 24.18 -34.23
N ILE A 185 -3.64 22.89 -34.12
CA ILE A 185 -4.69 22.26 -34.94
C ILE A 185 -6.06 22.88 -34.62
N LEU A 186 -6.36 23.14 -33.35
CA LEU A 186 -7.60 23.79 -32.94
C LEU A 186 -7.71 25.24 -33.48
N GLN A 187 -6.62 26.00 -33.43
CA GLN A 187 -6.59 27.35 -33.99
C GLN A 187 -6.77 27.32 -35.52
N MET A 188 -6.11 26.40 -36.20
CA MET A 188 -6.29 26.19 -37.63
C MET A 188 -7.74 25.82 -37.98
N GLU A 189 -8.33 24.91 -37.22
CA GLU A 189 -9.74 24.51 -37.41
C GLU A 189 -10.67 25.71 -37.25
N GLN A 190 -10.45 26.55 -36.24
CA GLN A 190 -11.26 27.77 -36.01
C GLN A 190 -11.10 28.78 -37.15
N GLN A 191 -9.87 29.04 -37.57
CA GLN A 191 -9.59 29.96 -38.70
C GLN A 191 -10.24 29.48 -40.00
N GLU A 192 -10.18 28.19 -40.30
CA GLU A 192 -10.79 27.63 -41.49
C GLU A 192 -12.31 27.61 -41.41
N ARG A 193 -12.90 27.40 -40.25
CA ARG A 193 -14.36 27.55 -40.05
C ARG A 193 -14.82 28.97 -40.33
N GLU A 194 -14.10 29.98 -39.84
CA GLU A 194 -14.41 31.40 -40.08
C GLU A 194 -14.25 31.78 -41.57
N ARG A 195 -13.18 31.25 -42.20
CA ARG A 195 -12.91 31.52 -43.63
C ARG A 195 -13.94 30.86 -44.59
N THR A 196 -14.35 29.65 -44.27
CA THR A 196 -15.21 28.82 -45.15
C THR A 196 -16.70 28.91 -44.84
N GLY A 197 -17.07 29.41 -43.63
CA GLY A 197 -18.44 29.43 -43.14
C GLY A 197 -19.01 28.04 -42.77
N ILE A 198 -18.20 26.99 -42.82
CA ILE A 198 -18.63 25.60 -42.58
C ILE A 198 -18.58 25.34 -41.06
N LYS A 199 -19.72 25.34 -40.38
CA LYS A 199 -19.84 25.19 -38.92
C LYS A 199 -19.29 23.88 -38.36
N ASN A 200 -19.29 22.79 -39.12
CA ASN A 200 -18.86 21.45 -38.67
C ASN A 200 -17.53 21.01 -39.30
N LEU A 201 -16.72 21.95 -39.77
CA LEU A 201 -15.40 21.66 -40.29
C LEU A 201 -14.53 21.09 -39.18
N LYS A 202 -13.87 19.98 -39.42
CA LYS A 202 -12.88 19.36 -38.53
C LYS A 202 -11.56 19.16 -39.26
N VAL A 203 -10.46 19.55 -38.62
CA VAL A 203 -9.12 19.30 -39.12
C VAL A 203 -8.58 18.10 -38.34
N GLY A 204 -8.23 17.04 -39.03
CA GLY A 204 -7.70 15.83 -38.42
C GLY A 204 -6.71 15.12 -39.33
N TYR A 205 -5.89 14.25 -38.70
CA TYR A 205 -4.95 13.40 -39.41
C TYR A 205 -5.70 12.19 -39.99
N ASN A 206 -5.65 12.01 -41.28
CA ASN A 206 -6.10 10.76 -41.93
C ASN A 206 -4.92 9.78 -41.94
N LYS A 207 -5.08 8.61 -41.34
CA LYS A 207 -4.10 7.51 -41.40
C LYS A 207 -4.13 6.84 -42.77
#